data_55dd2981cf11a185b8602bf374ebf7f2
#
_entry.id   55dd2981cf11a185b8602bf374ebf7f2
#
_cell.length_a   1.000
_cell.length_b   1.000
_cell.length_c   1.000
_cell.angle_alpha   90.00
_cell.angle_beta   90.00
_cell.angle_gamma   90.00
#
_symmetry.space_group_name_H-M   'P 1'
#
loop_
_entity.id
_entity.type
_entity.pdbx_description
1 polymer ?
#
loop_
_entity_poly.entity_id
_entity_poly.type
_entity_poly.pdbx_seq_one_letter_code
_entity_poly.pdbx_strand_id
1 'polypeptide(L)'
;ALILTSADRAKDFKTKPVYILGTGESVETPMVSQMETFNSSRAFKVAGPLAFQEAGITHKDIDHLMIYDAFAPLPLYGLGDLGFMPHEETGKFIAEGNTRPGGKLPLNTNGGGLSYMHSGMYGMYAMQEIVRQMLCIPPAQVK
;
A
#
# COMPACT_ATOMS: atom_id res chain seq x y z
N ALA A 1 0.22 -7.99 -16.61
CA ALA A 1 -1.25 -7.94 -16.47
C ALA A 1 -1.68 -8.75 -15.25
N LEU A 2 -2.82 -8.39 -14.66
CA LEU A 2 -3.48 -9.16 -13.59
C LEU A 2 -4.81 -9.68 -14.13
N ILE A 3 -5.18 -10.88 -13.69
CA ILE A 3 -6.49 -11.48 -13.97
C ILE A 3 -7.21 -11.59 -12.63
N LEU A 4 -8.36 -10.97 -12.54
CA LEU A 4 -9.23 -11.01 -11.36
C LEU A 4 -10.37 -12.01 -11.62
N THR A 5 -10.65 -12.84 -10.64
CA THR A 5 -11.75 -13.81 -10.70
C THR A 5 -12.33 -14.02 -9.30
N SER A 6 -13.50 -14.64 -9.21
CA SER A 6 -14.07 -15.03 -7.91
C SER A 6 -13.21 -16.12 -7.24
N ALA A 7 -13.21 -16.15 -5.90
CA ALA A 7 -12.39 -17.08 -5.13
C ALA A 7 -12.71 -18.55 -5.43
N ASP A 8 -13.99 -18.88 -5.66
CA ASP A 8 -14.43 -20.23 -6.02
C ASP A 8 -13.91 -20.71 -7.38
N ARG A 9 -13.64 -19.78 -8.31
CA ARG A 9 -13.06 -20.08 -9.62
C ARG A 9 -11.52 -20.04 -9.62
N ALA A 10 -10.88 -19.58 -8.56
CA ALA A 10 -9.42 -19.53 -8.50
C ALA A 10 -8.74 -20.88 -8.76
N LYS A 11 -9.40 -21.97 -8.37
CA LYS A 11 -8.96 -23.36 -8.63
C LYS A 11 -8.89 -23.75 -10.12
N ASP A 12 -9.58 -23.01 -11.00
CA ASP A 12 -9.57 -23.27 -12.45
C ASP A 12 -8.27 -22.80 -13.12
N PHE A 13 -7.42 -22.07 -12.38
CA PHE A 13 -6.17 -21.51 -12.87
C PHE A 13 -4.97 -22.29 -12.32
N LYS A 14 -3.92 -22.40 -13.15
CA LYS A 14 -2.69 -23.10 -12.78
C LYS A 14 -1.81 -22.31 -11.79
N THR A 15 -1.94 -20.99 -11.77
CA THR A 15 -1.16 -20.11 -10.91
C THR A 15 -1.77 -20.09 -9.51
N LYS A 16 -0.93 -20.17 -8.47
CA LYS A 16 -1.37 -19.96 -7.08
C LYS A 16 -2.12 -18.64 -6.97
N PRO A 17 -3.35 -18.63 -6.43
CA PRO A 17 -4.10 -17.40 -6.28
C PRO A 17 -3.51 -16.50 -5.19
N VAL A 18 -3.66 -15.19 -5.38
CA VAL A 18 -3.47 -14.17 -4.33
C VAL A 18 -4.83 -13.55 -4.07
N TYR A 19 -5.26 -13.58 -2.82
CA TYR A 19 -6.60 -13.15 -2.43
C TYR A 19 -6.62 -11.67 -2.02
N ILE A 20 -7.63 -10.94 -2.47
CA ILE A 20 -7.99 -9.63 -1.92
C ILE A 20 -8.88 -9.91 -0.71
N LEU A 21 -8.42 -9.57 0.47
CA LEU A 21 -9.12 -9.87 1.73
C LEU A 21 -10.07 -8.75 2.14
N GLY A 22 -9.76 -7.51 1.79
CA GLY A 22 -10.58 -6.36 2.12
C GLY A 22 -10.27 -5.18 1.23
N THR A 23 -11.25 -4.29 1.13
CA THR A 23 -11.20 -3.08 0.33
C THR A 23 -11.67 -1.87 1.14
N GLY A 24 -11.22 -0.68 0.79
CA GLY A 24 -11.69 0.57 1.37
C GLY A 24 -11.57 1.70 0.37
N GLU A 25 -12.60 2.50 0.29
CA GLU A 25 -12.65 3.63 -0.64
C GLU A 25 -13.05 4.90 0.11
N SER A 26 -12.39 6.00 -0.23
CA SER A 26 -12.75 7.33 0.26
C SER A 26 -12.18 8.40 -0.65
N VAL A 27 -12.95 9.45 -0.85
CA VAL A 27 -12.54 10.68 -1.54
C VAL A 27 -12.72 11.84 -0.58
N GLU A 28 -11.68 12.64 -0.38
CA GLU A 28 -11.73 13.79 0.53
C GLU A 28 -12.21 15.04 -0.18
N THR A 29 -11.43 15.49 -1.16
CA THR A 29 -11.70 16.72 -1.93
C THR A 29 -11.24 16.55 -3.37
N PRO A 30 -11.83 17.28 -4.33
CA PRO A 30 -11.40 17.23 -5.71
C PRO A 30 -10.09 17.97 -5.97
N MET A 31 -9.66 18.84 -5.06
CA MET A 31 -8.47 19.67 -5.21
C MET A 31 -7.65 19.70 -3.91
N VAL A 32 -6.33 19.64 -4.01
CA VAL A 32 -5.41 19.72 -2.88
C VAL A 32 -5.61 21.02 -2.06
N SER A 33 -5.90 22.14 -2.73
CA SER A 33 -6.17 23.43 -2.07
C SER A 33 -7.42 23.44 -1.19
N GLN A 34 -8.26 22.41 -1.25
CA GLN A 34 -9.47 22.27 -0.46
C GLN A 34 -9.29 21.29 0.71
N MET A 35 -8.12 20.70 0.86
CA MET A 35 -7.81 19.82 2.00
C MET A 35 -7.83 20.64 3.29
N GLU A 36 -8.35 20.02 4.36
CA GLU A 36 -8.37 20.59 5.70
C GLU A 36 -6.95 20.87 6.22
N THR A 37 -6.03 19.96 5.93
CA THR A 37 -4.61 20.10 6.23
C THR A 37 -3.77 19.53 5.09
N PHE A 38 -2.50 19.99 4.95
CA PHE A 38 -1.58 19.47 3.93
C PHE A 38 -0.62 18.40 4.44
N ASN A 39 -0.76 17.98 5.69
CA ASN A 39 0.10 16.98 6.32
C ASN A 39 -0.63 15.67 6.68
N SER A 40 -1.87 15.53 6.27
CA SER A 40 -2.72 14.38 6.58
C SER A 40 -3.78 14.22 5.50
N SER A 41 -4.14 12.97 5.20
CA SER A 41 -5.22 12.63 4.26
C SER A 41 -6.38 11.97 5.01
N ARG A 42 -7.51 12.66 5.05
CA ARG A 42 -8.75 12.08 5.58
C ARG A 42 -9.16 10.83 4.81
N ALA A 43 -8.87 10.79 3.50
CA ALA A 43 -9.19 9.62 2.68
C ALA A 43 -8.47 8.36 3.19
N PHE A 44 -7.18 8.43 3.55
CA PHE A 44 -6.46 7.32 4.14
C PHE A 44 -7.04 6.89 5.49
N LYS A 45 -7.39 7.86 6.35
CA LYS A 45 -7.99 7.61 7.67
C LYS A 45 -9.35 6.91 7.60
N VAL A 46 -10.06 7.04 6.50
CA VAL A 46 -11.36 6.39 6.28
C VAL A 46 -11.18 5.05 5.55
N ALA A 47 -10.47 5.04 4.43
CA ALA A 47 -10.32 3.85 3.59
C ALA A 47 -9.52 2.72 4.28
N GLY A 48 -8.46 3.06 5.01
CA GLY A 48 -7.62 2.08 5.71
C GLY A 48 -8.41 1.22 6.71
N PRO A 49 -9.07 1.82 7.71
CA PRO A 49 -9.87 1.06 8.67
C PRO A 49 -10.97 0.21 8.03
N LEU A 50 -11.63 0.68 6.97
CA LEU A 50 -12.62 -0.11 6.23
C LEU A 50 -12.00 -1.38 5.64
N ALA A 51 -10.85 -1.25 4.98
CA ALA A 51 -10.14 -2.39 4.41
C ALA A 51 -9.69 -3.38 5.49
N PHE A 52 -9.12 -2.91 6.61
CA PHE A 52 -8.74 -3.77 7.74
C PHE A 52 -9.93 -4.48 8.36
N GLN A 53 -11.05 -3.78 8.54
CA GLN A 53 -12.27 -4.36 9.10
C GLN A 53 -12.84 -5.45 8.19
N GLU A 54 -12.92 -5.21 6.89
CA GLU A 54 -13.42 -6.20 5.93
C GLU A 54 -12.48 -7.43 5.87
N ALA A 55 -11.17 -7.19 5.87
CA ALA A 55 -10.17 -8.25 5.85
C ALA A 55 -10.11 -9.06 7.17
N GLY A 56 -10.59 -8.52 8.27
CA GLY A 56 -10.50 -9.15 9.59
C GLY A 56 -9.07 -9.25 10.13
N ILE A 57 -8.17 -8.34 9.72
CA ILE A 57 -6.75 -8.32 10.11
C ILE A 57 -6.40 -7.02 10.81
N THR A 58 -5.19 -6.96 11.36
CA THR A 58 -4.62 -5.80 12.05
C THR A 58 -3.32 -5.35 11.39
N HIS A 59 -2.80 -4.20 11.80
CA HIS A 59 -1.51 -3.68 11.33
C HIS A 59 -0.34 -4.65 11.55
N LYS A 60 -0.42 -5.54 12.56
CA LYS A 60 0.62 -6.54 12.87
C LYS A 60 0.68 -7.67 11.84
N ASP A 61 -0.38 -7.84 11.08
CA ASP A 61 -0.50 -8.87 10.06
C ASP A 61 0.02 -8.39 8.70
N ILE A 62 0.47 -7.13 8.62
CA ILE A 62 0.99 -6.53 7.40
C ILE A 62 2.51 -6.66 7.35
N ASP A 63 2.99 -7.38 6.37
CA ASP A 63 4.41 -7.62 6.11
C ASP A 63 5.02 -6.69 5.07
N HIS A 64 4.20 -6.05 4.24
CA HIS A 64 4.64 -5.24 3.10
C HIS A 64 3.58 -4.19 2.76
N LEU A 65 4.03 -2.98 2.44
CA LEU A 65 3.17 -1.88 2.02
C LEU A 65 3.51 -1.39 0.61
N MET A 66 2.45 -1.03 -0.10
CA MET A 66 2.54 -0.23 -1.32
C MET A 66 1.66 1.00 -1.15
N ILE A 67 2.26 2.15 -0.95
CA ILE A 67 1.56 3.43 -0.82
C ILE A 67 1.91 4.28 -2.03
N TYR A 68 0.91 4.82 -2.71
CA TYR A 68 1.17 5.68 -3.86
C TYR A 68 1.89 6.95 -3.46
N ASP A 69 3.14 7.06 -3.88
CA ASP A 69 4.05 8.16 -3.65
C ASP A 69 4.09 9.11 -4.87
N ALA A 70 2.92 9.63 -5.26
CA ALA A 70 2.84 10.67 -6.29
C ALA A 70 3.76 11.86 -5.97
N PHE A 71 3.96 12.12 -4.69
CA PHE A 71 4.93 13.06 -4.14
C PHE A 71 5.69 12.41 -2.98
N ALA A 72 6.96 12.78 -2.82
CA ALA A 72 7.85 12.20 -1.80
C ALA A 72 7.30 12.20 -0.35
N PRO A 73 6.51 13.19 0.12
CA PRO A 73 5.95 13.16 1.47
C PRO A 73 4.75 12.21 1.66
N LEU A 74 4.12 11.70 0.59
CA LEU A 74 2.92 10.85 0.74
C LEU A 74 3.13 9.58 1.57
N PRO A 75 4.26 8.86 1.49
CA PRO A 75 4.52 7.72 2.37
C PRO A 75 4.55 8.10 3.86
N LEU A 76 5.03 9.30 4.21
CA LEU A 76 5.00 9.80 5.60
C LEU A 76 3.56 9.93 6.09
N TYR A 77 2.70 10.56 5.29
CA TYR A 77 1.28 10.70 5.61
C TYR A 77 0.58 9.35 5.67
N GLY A 78 0.84 8.50 4.68
CA GLY A 78 0.23 7.18 4.59
C GLY A 78 0.53 6.30 5.80
N LEU A 79 1.78 6.27 6.29
CA LEU A 79 2.13 5.50 7.49
C LEU A 79 1.38 5.99 8.73
N GLY A 80 1.24 7.31 8.91
CA GLY A 80 0.51 7.89 10.02
C GLY A 80 -1.01 7.75 9.86
N ASP A 81 -1.56 8.13 8.71
CA ASP A 81 -3.00 8.17 8.47
C ASP A 81 -3.64 6.79 8.38
N LEU A 82 -2.89 5.79 7.90
CA LEU A 82 -3.30 4.39 7.93
C LEU A 82 -3.17 3.76 9.33
N GLY A 83 -2.55 4.46 10.29
CA GLY A 83 -2.48 4.05 11.70
C GLY A 83 -1.33 3.09 12.03
N PHE A 84 -0.29 2.98 11.20
CA PHE A 84 0.87 2.15 11.50
C PHE A 84 1.71 2.70 12.64
N MET A 85 1.77 4.02 12.78
CA MET A 85 2.49 4.74 13.84
C MET A 85 2.02 6.19 13.95
N PRO A 86 2.35 6.90 15.05
CA PRO A 86 2.14 8.34 15.16
C PRO A 86 2.88 9.12 14.05
N HIS A 87 2.28 10.21 13.56
CA HIS A 87 2.86 11.02 12.48
C HIS A 87 4.28 11.52 12.78
N GLU A 88 4.55 11.91 14.01
CA GLU A 88 5.85 12.39 14.48
C GLU A 88 6.96 11.31 14.42
N GLU A 89 6.60 10.05 14.40
CA GLU A 89 7.55 8.93 14.33
C GLU A 89 7.86 8.49 12.90
N THR A 90 7.02 8.82 11.92
CA THR A 90 7.14 8.31 10.55
C THR A 90 8.48 8.67 9.90
N GLY A 91 8.93 9.90 10.05
CA GLY A 91 10.21 10.37 9.50
C GLY A 91 11.40 9.62 10.08
N LYS A 92 11.42 9.43 11.42
CA LYS A 92 12.46 8.66 12.11
C LYS A 92 12.45 7.21 11.66
N PHE A 93 11.27 6.58 11.60
CA PHE A 93 11.12 5.20 11.18
C PHE A 93 11.69 4.95 9.78
N ILE A 94 11.44 5.85 8.84
CA ILE A 94 12.00 5.78 7.48
C ILE A 94 13.52 6.01 7.49
N ALA A 95 14.00 7.03 8.22
CA ALA A 95 15.42 7.36 8.30
C ALA A 95 16.26 6.22 8.88
N GLU A 96 15.72 5.43 9.79
CA GLU A 96 16.36 4.24 10.35
C GLU A 96 16.41 3.06 9.36
N GLY A 97 15.86 3.21 8.15
CA GLY A 97 15.87 2.17 7.11
C GLY A 97 14.84 1.07 7.32
N ASN A 98 13.83 1.28 8.14
CA ASN A 98 12.81 0.28 8.43
C ASN A 98 11.89 -0.02 7.22
N THR A 99 11.84 0.89 6.23
CA THR A 99 11.01 0.75 5.03
C THR A 99 11.74 0.15 3.82
N ARG A 100 13.03 -0.12 3.94
CA ARG A 100 13.80 -0.79 2.87
C ARG A 100 13.48 -2.28 2.79
N PRO A 101 13.80 -2.97 1.69
CA PRO A 101 13.75 -4.45 1.64
C PRO A 101 14.56 -5.06 2.80
N GLY A 102 13.95 -5.98 3.53
CA GLY A 102 14.51 -6.56 4.77
C GLY A 102 14.39 -5.67 6.01
N GLY A 103 13.76 -4.51 5.93
CA GLY A 103 13.38 -3.68 7.08
C GLY A 103 12.16 -4.23 7.82
N LYS A 104 11.73 -3.52 8.86
CA LYS A 104 10.58 -3.94 9.70
C LYS A 104 9.24 -3.90 8.94
N LEU A 105 9.08 -2.94 8.02
CA LEU A 105 7.89 -2.75 7.21
C LEU A 105 8.30 -2.25 5.82
N PRO A 106 8.73 -3.16 4.92
CA PRO A 106 9.14 -2.79 3.57
C PRO A 106 8.05 -2.04 2.84
N LEU A 107 8.43 -0.93 2.20
CA LEU A 107 7.51 -0.01 1.54
C LEU A 107 7.96 0.25 0.10
N ASN A 108 7.02 0.19 -0.85
CA ASN A 108 7.26 0.51 -2.26
C ASN A 108 8.48 -0.20 -2.87
N THR A 109 8.57 -1.50 -2.70
CA THR A 109 9.74 -2.33 -3.07
C THR A 109 10.03 -2.37 -4.57
N ASN A 110 9.09 -1.96 -5.42
CA ASN A 110 9.29 -1.75 -6.85
C ASN A 110 9.91 -0.38 -7.20
N GLY A 111 10.19 0.45 -6.21
CA GLY A 111 10.71 1.80 -6.35
C GLY A 111 9.66 2.91 -6.28
N GLY A 112 8.38 2.56 -6.15
CA GLY A 112 7.29 3.50 -5.99
C GLY A 112 6.94 4.31 -7.24
N GLY A 113 5.97 5.22 -7.10
CA GLY A 113 5.57 6.14 -8.18
C GLY A 113 6.68 7.07 -8.63
N LEU A 114 7.61 7.38 -7.74
CA LEU A 114 8.78 8.22 -8.06
C LEU A 114 9.79 7.52 -9.01
N SER A 115 9.81 6.18 -9.06
CA SER A 115 10.65 5.41 -9.98
C SER A 115 9.97 5.13 -11.33
N TYR A 116 8.66 5.29 -11.39
CA TYR A 116 7.87 5.23 -12.62
C TYR A 116 7.48 6.66 -13.02
N MET A 117 6.81 6.81 -14.14
CA MET A 117 6.22 8.11 -14.47
C MET A 117 4.96 8.35 -13.65
N HIS A 118 4.59 9.59 -13.42
CA HIS A 118 3.35 10.01 -12.78
C HIS A 118 2.14 9.71 -13.68
N SER A 119 1.85 8.43 -13.86
CA SER A 119 0.73 7.94 -14.65
C SER A 119 -0.45 7.62 -13.76
N GLY A 120 -1.68 7.82 -14.20
CA GLY A 120 -2.89 7.48 -13.44
C GLY A 120 -3.08 5.98 -13.17
N MET A 121 -2.12 5.13 -13.54
CA MET A 121 -2.20 3.68 -13.41
C MET A 121 -1.25 3.09 -12.36
N TYR A 122 -0.57 3.91 -11.55
CA TYR A 122 0.41 3.39 -10.57
C TYR A 122 -0.22 2.40 -9.57
N GLY A 123 -1.49 2.57 -9.22
CA GLY A 123 -2.20 1.60 -8.37
C GLY A 123 -2.13 0.16 -8.90
N MET A 124 -2.16 -0.01 -10.23
CA MET A 124 -1.99 -1.33 -10.85
C MET A 124 -0.56 -1.86 -10.71
N TYR A 125 0.46 -1.00 -10.74
CA TYR A 125 1.85 -1.40 -10.48
C TYR A 125 2.06 -1.79 -9.02
N ALA A 126 1.42 -1.09 -8.09
CA ALA A 126 1.43 -1.45 -6.67
C ALA A 126 0.82 -2.84 -6.44
N MET A 127 -0.36 -3.11 -7.01
CA MET A 127 -0.98 -4.43 -6.96
C MET A 127 -0.12 -5.51 -7.62
N GLN A 128 0.49 -5.22 -8.76
CA GLN A 128 1.39 -6.16 -9.43
C GLN A 128 2.59 -6.51 -8.56
N GLU A 129 3.18 -5.52 -7.89
CA GLU A 129 4.31 -5.78 -6.98
C GLU A 129 3.88 -6.67 -5.81
N ILE A 130 2.76 -6.37 -5.14
CA ILE A 130 2.25 -7.20 -4.05
C ILE A 130 2.00 -8.64 -4.52
N VAL A 131 1.36 -8.84 -5.66
CA VAL A 131 1.12 -10.18 -6.22
C VAL A 131 2.44 -10.89 -6.47
N ARG A 132 3.46 -10.21 -7.02
CA ARG A 132 4.78 -10.81 -7.26
C ARG A 132 5.48 -11.18 -5.95
N GLN A 133 5.40 -10.33 -4.91
CA GLN A 133 5.92 -10.64 -3.58
C GLN A 133 5.26 -11.91 -3.01
N MET A 134 3.93 -11.97 -3.05
CA MET A 134 3.16 -13.14 -2.58
C MET A 134 3.45 -14.43 -3.36
N LEU A 135 3.86 -14.33 -4.61
CA LEU A 135 4.25 -15.45 -5.47
C LEU A 135 5.76 -15.75 -5.45
N CYS A 136 6.55 -15.01 -4.66
CA CYS A 136 8.01 -15.13 -4.59
C CYS A 136 8.71 -14.96 -5.95
N ILE A 137 8.26 -14.02 -6.80
CA ILE A 137 8.78 -13.81 -8.16
C ILE A 137 9.70 -12.59 -8.28
N PRO A 138 9.60 -11.51 -7.45
CA PRO A 138 10.35 -10.27 -7.67
C PRO A 138 11.85 -10.46 -7.41
N PRO A 139 12.70 -9.57 -7.96
CA PRO A 139 14.16 -9.60 -7.72
C PRO A 139 14.53 -9.43 -6.26
N ALA A 140 13.74 -8.65 -5.50
CA ALA A 140 13.94 -8.43 -4.06
C ALA A 140 12.72 -8.93 -3.30
N GLN A 141 12.90 -9.99 -2.52
CA GLN A 141 11.88 -10.51 -1.61
C GLN A 141 11.89 -9.73 -0.30
N VAL A 142 10.72 -9.53 0.29
CA VAL A 142 10.59 -8.90 1.62
C VAL A 142 10.67 -9.92 2.74
N LYS A 143 10.36 -11.20 2.42
CA LYS A 143 10.52 -12.37 3.30
C LYS A 143 10.98 -13.58 2.53
#